data_fd2a04e6696dd2a9c40b10f02327f0c4
#
_entry.id   fd2a04e6696dd2a9c40b10f02327f0c4
#
_cell.length_a   1.000
_cell.length_b   1.000
_cell.length_c   1.000
_cell.angle_alpha   90.00
_cell.angle_beta   90.00
_cell.angle_gamma   90.00
#
_symmetry.space_group_name_H-M   'P 1'
#
loop_
_entity.id
_entity.type
_entity.pdbx_description
1 polymer ?
#
loop_
_entity_poly.entity_id
_entity_poly.type
_entity_poly.pdbx_seq_one_letter_code
_entity_poly.pdbx_strand_id
1 'polypeptide(L)'
;MEKLAQLLDKLLETLQALNGVLEEEHDLLCSGQLPGVALQRVTDAKSQLLATVAYLEQQRLGQEKACGQRAPYASHAPLADRWQRVQLLSQTLREKNQHNGLLLNQQIDHNA
;
A
#
# COMPACT_ATOMS: atom_id res chain seq x y z
N MET A 1 -19.55 -3.30 13.72
CA MET A 1 -18.29 -4.05 13.51
C MET A 1 -18.16 -4.62 12.11
N GLU A 2 -19.28 -4.94 11.47
CA GLU A 2 -19.28 -5.41 10.10
C GLU A 2 -18.68 -4.37 9.13
N LYS A 3 -19.04 -3.11 9.31
CA LYS A 3 -18.49 -2.01 8.51
C LYS A 3 -16.98 -1.89 8.66
N LEU A 4 -16.48 -2.05 9.87
CA LEU A 4 -15.04 -2.02 10.15
C LEU A 4 -14.32 -3.18 9.47
N ALA A 5 -14.90 -4.39 9.52
CA ALA A 5 -14.36 -5.55 8.83
C ALA A 5 -14.31 -5.33 7.31
N GLN A 6 -15.37 -4.75 6.74
CA GLN A 6 -15.41 -4.43 5.31
C GLN A 6 -14.35 -3.42 4.92
N LEU A 7 -14.11 -2.41 5.75
CA LEU A 7 -13.07 -1.41 5.51
C LEU A 7 -11.68 -2.06 5.55
N LEU A 8 -11.44 -2.97 6.48
CA LEU A 8 -10.17 -3.69 6.57
C LEU A 8 -9.97 -4.58 5.34
N ASP A 9 -11.03 -5.24 4.87
CA ASP A 9 -10.95 -6.05 3.64
C ASP A 9 -10.63 -5.18 2.42
N LYS A 10 -11.25 -3.99 2.31
CA LYS A 10 -10.95 -3.05 1.23
C LYS A 10 -9.52 -2.52 1.30
N LEU A 11 -9.03 -2.27 2.52
CA LEU A 11 -7.62 -1.89 2.71
C LEU A 11 -6.70 -2.99 2.20
N LEU A 12 -6.98 -4.24 2.56
CA LEU A 12 -6.18 -5.38 2.07
C LEU A 12 -6.19 -5.46 0.54
N GLU A 13 -7.35 -5.33 -0.08
CA GLU A 13 -7.45 -5.36 -1.54
C GLU A 13 -6.65 -4.23 -2.18
N THR A 14 -6.75 -3.02 -1.63
CA THR A 14 -6.02 -1.86 -2.15
C THR A 14 -4.52 -2.04 -1.99
N LEU A 15 -4.08 -2.56 -0.84
CA LEU A 15 -2.67 -2.82 -0.59
C LEU A 15 -2.13 -3.92 -1.49
N GLN A 16 -2.93 -4.94 -1.80
CA GLN A 16 -2.55 -5.99 -2.74
C GLN A 16 -2.38 -5.42 -4.15
N ALA A 17 -3.28 -4.53 -4.58
CA ALA A 17 -3.15 -3.85 -5.87
C ALA A 17 -1.88 -2.99 -5.90
N LEU A 18 -1.59 -2.28 -4.80
CA LEU A 18 -0.37 -1.48 -4.68
C LEU A 18 0.88 -2.36 -4.75
N ASN A 19 0.83 -3.55 -4.14
CA ASN A 19 1.93 -4.50 -4.24
C ASN A 19 2.23 -4.88 -5.70
N GLY A 20 1.19 -5.15 -6.49
CA GLY A 20 1.34 -5.43 -7.91
C GLY A 20 1.98 -4.27 -8.67
N VAL A 21 1.58 -3.04 -8.36
CA VAL A 21 2.16 -1.84 -8.97
C VAL A 21 3.64 -1.68 -8.60
N LEU A 22 3.99 -1.93 -7.34
CA LEU A 22 5.40 -1.85 -6.90
C LEU A 22 6.26 -2.93 -7.56
N GLU A 23 5.73 -4.12 -7.79
CA GLU A 23 6.43 -5.18 -8.52
C GLU A 23 6.64 -4.79 -9.97
N GLU A 24 5.64 -4.20 -10.61
CA GLU A 24 5.77 -3.68 -11.98
C GLU A 24 6.81 -2.56 -12.04
N GLU A 25 6.81 -1.64 -11.08
CA GLU A 25 7.81 -0.60 -10.98
C GLU A 25 9.22 -1.20 -10.85
N HIS A 26 9.37 -2.21 -10.01
CA HIS A 26 10.64 -2.91 -9.82
C HIS A 26 11.13 -3.51 -11.14
N ASP A 27 10.25 -4.20 -11.86
CA ASP A 27 10.60 -4.82 -13.14
C ASP A 27 11.05 -3.77 -14.17
N LEU A 28 10.37 -2.63 -14.23
CA LEU A 28 10.75 -1.53 -15.12
C LEU A 28 12.10 -0.96 -14.75
N LEU A 29 12.38 -0.80 -13.46
CA LEU A 29 13.67 -0.27 -12.99
C LEU A 29 14.80 -1.25 -13.23
N CYS A 30 14.53 -2.55 -13.25
CA CYS A 30 15.53 -3.59 -13.49
C CYS A 30 15.74 -3.89 -14.98
N SER A 31 14.94 -3.30 -15.87
CA SER A 31 15.00 -3.58 -17.31
C SER A 31 16.23 -2.98 -18.02
N GLY A 32 16.99 -2.14 -17.32
CA GLY A 32 18.16 -1.46 -17.90
C GLY A 32 17.81 -0.26 -18.76
N GLN A 33 16.56 -0.02 -19.02
CA GLN A 33 16.06 1.17 -19.72
C GLN A 33 14.98 1.81 -18.84
N LEU A 34 14.95 3.15 -18.85
CA LEU A 34 13.91 3.89 -18.14
C LEU A 34 12.81 4.30 -19.12
N PRO A 35 11.79 3.44 -19.35
CA PRO A 35 10.68 3.81 -20.25
C PRO A 35 9.80 4.84 -19.54
N GLY A 36 10.03 6.14 -19.83
CA GLY A 36 9.41 7.26 -19.13
C GLY A 36 7.90 7.18 -19.07
N VAL A 37 7.24 6.77 -20.17
CA VAL A 37 5.77 6.66 -20.19
C VAL A 37 5.29 5.54 -19.26
N ALA A 38 5.95 4.39 -19.27
CA ALA A 38 5.57 3.27 -18.40
C ALA A 38 5.79 3.63 -16.93
N LEU A 39 6.91 4.29 -16.60
CA LEU A 39 7.17 4.75 -15.23
C LEU A 39 6.14 5.79 -14.79
N GLN A 40 5.71 6.69 -15.67
CA GLN A 40 4.69 7.68 -15.35
C GLN A 40 3.35 7.00 -15.03
N ARG A 41 2.97 5.99 -15.80
CA ARG A 41 1.74 5.22 -15.54
C ARG A 41 1.78 4.53 -14.19
N VAL A 42 2.93 3.93 -13.85
CA VAL A 42 3.12 3.28 -12.56
C VAL A 42 3.05 4.30 -11.42
N THR A 43 3.70 5.44 -11.59
CA THR A 43 3.67 6.52 -10.61
C THR A 43 2.26 7.03 -10.39
N ASP A 44 1.48 7.23 -11.47
CA ASP A 44 0.09 7.68 -11.36
C ASP A 44 -0.78 6.64 -10.66
N ALA A 45 -0.63 5.36 -11.01
CA ALA A 45 -1.36 4.28 -10.36
C ALA A 45 -1.01 4.19 -8.87
N LYS A 46 0.26 4.33 -8.53
CA LYS A 46 0.73 4.33 -7.14
C LYS A 46 0.10 5.49 -6.37
N SER A 47 0.08 6.68 -6.94
CA SER A 47 -0.50 7.86 -6.31
C SER A 47 -2.00 7.68 -6.03
N GLN A 48 -2.74 7.13 -6.99
CA GLN A 48 -4.17 6.87 -6.84
C GLN A 48 -4.44 5.85 -5.74
N LEU A 49 -3.66 4.78 -5.70
CA LEU A 49 -3.82 3.73 -4.69
C LEU A 49 -3.47 4.25 -3.30
N LEU A 50 -2.42 5.06 -3.18
CA LEU A 50 -2.05 5.68 -1.90
C LEU A 50 -3.14 6.64 -1.41
N ALA A 51 -3.76 7.40 -2.31
CA ALA A 51 -4.89 8.26 -1.95
C ALA A 51 -6.08 7.44 -1.46
N THR A 52 -6.35 6.30 -2.09
CA THR A 52 -7.41 5.38 -1.67
C THR A 52 -7.12 4.82 -0.29
N VAL A 53 -5.87 4.42 -0.02
CA VAL A 53 -5.45 3.94 1.30
C VAL A 53 -5.70 5.02 2.36
N ALA A 54 -5.31 6.27 2.08
CA ALA A 54 -5.50 7.37 3.01
C ALA A 54 -6.99 7.60 3.32
N TYR A 55 -7.83 7.55 2.29
CA TYR A 55 -9.28 7.68 2.46
C TYR A 55 -9.84 6.55 3.33
N LEU A 56 -9.46 5.29 3.03
CA LEU A 56 -9.93 4.13 3.80
C LEU A 56 -9.46 4.19 5.25
N GLU A 57 -8.24 4.69 5.49
CA GLU A 57 -7.72 4.88 6.84
C GLU A 57 -8.57 5.89 7.64
N GLN A 58 -8.98 6.98 7.02
CA GLN A 58 -9.86 7.95 7.67
C GLN A 58 -11.22 7.33 7.98
N GLN A 59 -11.77 6.56 7.07
CA GLN A 59 -13.03 5.85 7.29
C GLN A 59 -12.90 4.85 8.43
N ARG A 60 -11.77 4.13 8.49
CA ARG A 60 -11.49 3.17 9.57
C ARG A 60 -11.46 3.86 10.93
N LEU A 61 -10.76 4.98 11.03
CA LEU A 61 -10.69 5.74 12.28
C LEU A 61 -12.06 6.25 12.71
N GLY A 62 -12.89 6.69 11.76
CA GLY A 62 -14.25 7.11 12.05
C GLY A 62 -15.10 5.95 12.58
N GLN A 63 -14.97 4.76 12.00
CA GLN A 63 -15.69 3.58 12.46
C GLN A 63 -15.18 3.09 13.82
N GLU A 64 -13.89 3.23 14.11
CA GLU A 64 -13.34 2.94 15.43
C GLU A 64 -14.05 3.75 16.50
N LYS A 65 -14.24 5.04 16.26
CA LYS A 65 -14.94 5.92 17.18
C LYS A 65 -16.41 5.51 17.34
N ALA A 66 -17.06 5.20 16.22
CA ALA A 66 -18.48 4.82 16.22
C ALA A 66 -18.74 3.51 16.95
N CYS A 67 -17.81 2.55 16.85
CA CYS A 67 -17.96 1.21 17.43
C CYS A 67 -17.28 1.06 18.79
N GLY A 68 -16.52 2.05 19.23
CA GLY A 68 -15.74 1.95 20.46
C GLY A 68 -14.59 0.96 20.38
N GLN A 69 -14.12 0.63 19.19
CA GLN A 69 -13.01 -0.29 18.99
C GLN A 69 -11.74 0.50 18.67
N ARG A 70 -10.59 -0.09 18.95
CA ARG A 70 -9.28 0.46 18.64
C ARG A 70 -8.35 -0.63 18.12
N ALA A 71 -7.51 -0.28 17.13
CA ALA A 71 -6.45 -1.17 16.70
C ALA A 71 -5.54 -1.48 17.89
N PRO A 72 -5.03 -2.70 18.03
CA PRO A 72 -5.08 -3.84 17.10
C PRO A 72 -6.31 -4.75 17.20
N TYR A 73 -7.40 -4.31 17.79
CA TYR A 73 -8.67 -5.03 17.88
C TYR A 73 -8.55 -6.36 18.65
N ALA A 74 -7.79 -6.33 19.75
CA ALA A 74 -7.44 -7.54 20.50
C ALA A 74 -8.67 -8.27 21.06
N SER A 75 -9.77 -7.55 21.32
CA SER A 75 -11.00 -8.12 21.86
C SER A 75 -11.89 -8.77 20.81
N HIS A 76 -11.56 -8.67 19.53
CA HIS A 76 -12.38 -9.18 18.42
C HIS A 76 -11.50 -9.87 17.39
N ALA A 77 -11.38 -11.18 17.48
CA ALA A 77 -10.45 -11.97 16.68
C ALA A 77 -10.55 -11.76 15.16
N PRO A 78 -11.75 -11.71 14.55
CA PRO A 78 -11.84 -11.46 13.10
C PRO A 78 -11.25 -10.11 12.67
N LEU A 79 -11.40 -9.06 13.48
CA LEU A 79 -10.82 -7.76 13.20
C LEU A 79 -9.32 -7.77 13.43
N ALA A 80 -8.89 -8.40 14.52
CA ALA A 80 -7.45 -8.49 14.85
C ALA A 80 -6.67 -9.23 13.75
N ASP A 81 -7.23 -10.31 13.20
CA ASP A 81 -6.61 -11.07 12.13
C ASP A 81 -6.45 -10.22 10.86
N ARG A 82 -7.51 -9.52 10.46
CA ARG A 82 -7.47 -8.64 9.30
C ARG A 82 -6.46 -7.51 9.50
N TRP A 83 -6.45 -6.91 10.68
CA TRP A 83 -5.54 -5.82 11.00
C TRP A 83 -4.09 -6.28 10.93
N GLN A 84 -3.79 -7.47 11.45
CA GLN A 84 -2.45 -8.03 11.38
C GLN A 84 -1.99 -8.19 9.93
N ARG A 85 -2.87 -8.68 9.06
CA ARG A 85 -2.57 -8.81 7.63
C ARG A 85 -2.30 -7.46 6.98
N VAL A 86 -3.12 -6.44 7.32
CA VAL A 86 -2.92 -5.07 6.83
C VAL A 86 -1.55 -4.56 7.25
N GLN A 87 -1.16 -4.75 8.52
CA GLN A 87 0.11 -4.29 9.04
C GLN A 87 1.30 -4.97 8.36
N LEU A 88 1.24 -6.28 8.21
CA LEU A 88 2.32 -7.04 7.56
C LEU A 88 2.49 -6.63 6.10
N LEU A 89 1.39 -6.50 5.37
CA LEU A 89 1.45 -6.09 3.97
C LEU A 89 1.92 -4.64 3.84
N SER A 90 1.47 -3.75 4.71
CA SER A 90 1.91 -2.35 4.71
C SER A 90 3.41 -2.24 4.91
N GLN A 91 3.98 -3.04 5.82
CA GLN A 91 5.42 -3.07 6.05
C GLN A 91 6.17 -3.57 4.82
N THR A 92 5.69 -4.65 4.21
CA THR A 92 6.27 -5.21 2.99
C THR A 92 6.27 -4.17 1.87
N LEU A 93 5.16 -3.45 1.69
CA LEU A 93 5.05 -2.42 0.66
C LEU A 93 6.00 -1.25 0.91
N ARG A 94 6.16 -0.86 2.16
CA ARG A 94 7.09 0.21 2.53
C ARG A 94 8.53 -0.17 2.16
N GLU A 95 8.91 -1.40 2.46
CA GLU A 95 10.23 -1.91 2.11
C GLU A 95 10.45 -1.96 0.60
N LYS A 96 9.45 -2.45 -0.15
CA LYS A 96 9.52 -2.49 -1.62
C LYS A 96 9.63 -1.09 -2.23
N ASN A 97 8.85 -0.14 -1.70
CA ASN A 97 8.87 1.23 -2.20
C ASN A 97 10.22 1.89 -1.93
N GLN A 98 10.81 1.66 -0.76
CA GLN A 98 12.15 2.17 -0.45
C GLN A 98 13.20 1.55 -1.36
N HIS A 99 13.12 0.25 -1.59
CA HIS A 99 14.05 -0.44 -2.49
C HIS A 99 13.95 0.10 -3.92
N ASN A 100 12.72 0.28 -4.42
CA ASN A 100 12.51 0.85 -5.76
C ASN A 100 13.04 2.28 -5.85
N GLY A 101 12.88 3.06 -4.79
CA GLY A 101 13.44 4.41 -4.72
C GLY A 101 14.96 4.41 -4.84
N LEU A 102 15.63 3.46 -4.18
CA LEU A 102 17.09 3.31 -4.28
C LEU A 102 17.50 2.91 -5.70
N LEU A 103 16.79 2.00 -6.34
CA LEU A 103 17.06 1.59 -7.71
C LEU A 103 16.91 2.76 -8.67
N LEU A 104 15.86 3.56 -8.50
CA LEU A 104 15.64 4.74 -9.33
C LEU A 104 16.80 5.75 -9.16
N ASN A 105 17.21 6.02 -7.94
CA ASN A 105 18.30 6.93 -7.64
C ASN A 105 19.62 6.45 -8.26
N GLN A 106 19.88 5.14 -8.20
CA GLN A 106 21.08 4.56 -8.82
C GLN A 106 21.08 4.77 -10.33
N GLN A 107 19.93 4.59 -10.98
CA GLN A 107 19.82 4.81 -12.43
C GLN A 107 19.99 6.27 -12.80
N ILE A 108 19.43 7.18 -12.01
CA ILE A 108 19.59 8.62 -12.22
C ILE A 108 21.06 9.00 -12.09
N ASP A 109 21.75 8.54 -11.03
CA ASP A 109 23.16 8.81 -10.81
C ASP A 109 24.03 8.25 -11.94
N HIS A 110 23.69 7.04 -12.42
CA HIS A 110 24.44 6.39 -13.48
C HIS A 110 24.27 7.12 -14.83
N ASN A 111 23.12 7.71 -15.07
CA ASN A 111 22.79 8.40 -16.31
C ASN A 111 23.11 9.90 -16.27
N ALA A 112 23.47 10.41 -15.11
CA ALA A 112 23.87 11.79 -14.96
C ALA A 112 25.31 11.97 -15.39
#